data_982ef673b04f62608a95164ed8ccc42e
#
_entry.id   982ef673b04f62608a95164ed8ccc42e
#
_cell.length_a   1.000
_cell.length_b   1.000
_cell.length_c   1.000
_cell.angle_alpha   90.00
_cell.angle_beta   90.00
_cell.angle_gamma   90.00
#
_symmetry.space_group_name_H-M   'P 1'
#
loop_
_entity.id
_entity.type
_entity.pdbx_description
1 polymer ?
#
loop_
_entity_poly.entity_id
_entity_poly.type
_entity_poly.pdbx_seq_one_letter_code
_entity_poly.pdbx_strand_id
1 'polypeptide(L)'
;MIKTIMSLFMALLTIVAITRAGPVRAEAKSDILAPALSLFLPGLDQWWEGEYRAAAAYTGIWVGGSSLAATAIDSLKRREVESGSEIGTDEGLASRDGDVRRAMLGGQMAFAAGSYSTLHAFQNAADSRRESGQYSFMGEQVTGKAAVLDTVAAPFRVSYLSRSSTYIPLGVIGALAAYSVKSKTPGYVNVALRDTDYAFGAGYSYLAGTHEEALFRGWMMPLIREYVAGDTTSNILQSLIFALAHRGSVDLPIPQLLLGYHLGYVTQRNGWTLGEAAFIHTWWDVIAFMAAYSKRESPAVLNLPPLSLVF
;
A
#
# COMPACT_ATOMS: atom_id res chain seq x y z
N MET A 1 2.04 8.30 10.50
CA MET A 1 1.55 7.84 9.20
C MET A 1 0.03 7.96 9.07
N ILE A 2 -0.80 7.20 9.77
CA ILE A 2 -2.28 7.23 9.65
C ILE A 2 -2.85 8.65 9.80
N LYS A 3 -2.42 9.45 10.78
CA LYS A 3 -2.88 10.84 10.95
C LYS A 3 -2.58 11.71 9.74
N THR A 4 -1.40 11.56 9.12
CA THR A 4 -1.00 12.34 7.94
C THR A 4 -1.80 11.94 6.71
N ILE A 5 -2.00 10.63 6.49
CA ILE A 5 -2.85 10.12 5.41
C ILE A 5 -4.29 10.60 5.60
N MET A 6 -4.84 10.49 6.81
CA MET A 6 -6.17 11.02 7.13
C MET A 6 -6.30 12.52 6.88
N SER A 7 -5.31 13.33 7.28
CA SER A 7 -5.35 14.78 7.06
C SER A 7 -5.27 15.14 5.58
N LEU A 8 -4.39 14.50 4.82
CA LEU A 8 -4.27 14.70 3.37
C LEU A 8 -5.52 14.22 2.63
N PHE A 9 -6.09 13.12 3.08
CA PHE A 9 -7.32 12.57 2.55
C PHE A 9 -8.52 13.47 2.83
N MET A 10 -8.67 13.97 4.07
CA MET A 10 -9.72 14.94 4.43
C MET A 10 -9.55 16.25 3.65
N ALA A 11 -8.33 16.72 3.43
CA ALA A 11 -8.06 17.88 2.59
C ALA A 11 -8.48 17.64 1.13
N LEU A 12 -8.17 16.47 0.57
CA LEU A 12 -8.59 16.09 -0.78
C LEU A 12 -10.12 16.01 -0.88
N LEU A 13 -10.79 15.35 0.07
CA LEU A 13 -12.25 15.27 0.12
C LEU A 13 -12.87 16.68 0.22
N THR A 14 -12.27 17.58 1.00
CA THR A 14 -12.73 18.95 1.15
C THR A 14 -12.57 19.72 -0.16
N ILE A 15 -11.44 19.59 -0.86
CA ILE A 15 -11.20 20.21 -2.16
C ILE A 15 -12.23 19.71 -3.17
N VAL A 16 -12.45 18.40 -3.27
CA VAL A 16 -13.42 17.80 -4.19
C VAL A 16 -14.84 18.21 -3.85
N ALA A 17 -15.20 18.31 -2.56
CA ALA A 17 -16.52 18.79 -2.12
C ALA A 17 -16.75 20.29 -2.44
N ILE A 18 -15.72 21.14 -2.28
CA ILE A 18 -15.78 22.57 -2.59
C ILE A 18 -15.92 22.81 -4.11
N THR A 19 -15.25 22.00 -4.94
CA THR A 19 -15.32 22.13 -6.40
C THR A 19 -16.66 21.66 -6.97
N ARG A 20 -17.50 21.01 -6.16
CA ARG A 20 -18.80 20.41 -6.55
C ARG A 20 -20.06 21.17 -6.07
N ALA A 21 -20.06 22.46 -6.02
CA ALA A 21 -21.27 23.24 -5.69
C ALA A 21 -22.37 23.19 -6.79
N GLY A 22 -22.59 22.03 -7.43
CA GLY A 22 -23.66 21.78 -8.41
C GLY A 22 -24.69 20.76 -7.88
N PRO A 23 -25.93 20.74 -8.40
CA PRO A 23 -26.97 19.83 -7.92
C PRO A 23 -26.56 18.37 -8.20
N VAL A 24 -26.30 17.62 -7.14
CA VAL A 24 -26.06 16.18 -7.18
C VAL A 24 -27.36 15.48 -7.58
N ARG A 25 -27.40 14.82 -8.75
CA ARG A 25 -28.50 13.90 -9.08
C ARG A 25 -28.46 12.74 -8.09
N ALA A 26 -29.58 12.51 -7.41
CA ALA A 26 -29.72 11.57 -6.29
C ALA A 26 -29.59 10.07 -6.66
N GLU A 27 -29.39 9.72 -7.92
CA GLU A 27 -29.43 8.32 -8.40
C GLU A 27 -28.06 7.69 -8.68
N ALA A 28 -26.98 8.46 -8.72
CA ALA A 28 -25.64 7.90 -8.97
C ALA A 28 -24.95 7.55 -7.65
N LYS A 29 -24.39 6.33 -7.56
CA LYS A 29 -23.53 5.92 -6.44
C LYS A 29 -22.46 6.96 -6.19
N SER A 30 -22.18 7.26 -4.93
CA SER A 30 -21.10 8.17 -4.57
C SER A 30 -19.75 7.51 -4.81
N ASP A 31 -19.03 8.01 -5.80
CA ASP A 31 -17.64 7.63 -6.12
C ASP A 31 -16.60 8.17 -5.12
N ILE A 32 -17.06 8.98 -4.16
CA ILE A 32 -16.24 9.54 -3.09
C ILE A 32 -16.64 8.97 -1.74
N LEU A 33 -17.92 9.10 -1.36
CA LEU A 33 -18.36 8.78 0.00
C LEU A 33 -18.35 7.28 0.27
N ALA A 34 -18.89 6.46 -0.63
CA ALA A 34 -18.92 5.01 -0.43
C ALA A 34 -17.51 4.39 -0.38
N PRO A 35 -16.58 4.70 -1.31
CA PRO A 35 -15.20 4.27 -1.21
C PRO A 35 -14.49 4.79 0.05
N ALA A 36 -14.72 6.05 0.43
CA ALA A 36 -14.13 6.61 1.64
C ALA A 36 -14.59 5.90 2.91
N LEU A 37 -15.88 5.60 3.03
CA LEU A 37 -16.40 4.84 4.16
C LEU A 37 -15.84 3.40 4.17
N SER A 38 -15.69 2.79 2.99
CA SER A 38 -15.11 1.46 2.83
C SER A 38 -13.65 1.36 3.25
N LEU A 39 -12.90 2.47 3.24
CA LEU A 39 -11.54 2.52 3.77
C LEU A 39 -11.48 2.30 5.28
N PHE A 40 -12.44 2.85 6.02
CA PHE A 40 -12.49 2.79 7.48
C PHE A 40 -13.37 1.65 8.01
N LEU A 41 -14.38 1.27 7.22
CA LEU A 41 -15.32 0.19 7.52
C LEU A 41 -15.32 -0.80 6.34
N PRO A 42 -14.28 -1.63 6.22
CA PRO A 42 -14.12 -2.51 5.08
C PRO A 42 -15.28 -3.49 4.93
N GLY A 43 -15.85 -3.52 3.73
CA GLY A 43 -17.02 -4.34 3.42
C GLY A 43 -18.36 -3.61 3.52
N LEU A 44 -18.41 -2.37 4.01
CA LEU A 44 -19.67 -1.65 4.22
C LEU A 44 -20.45 -1.42 2.91
N ASP A 45 -19.80 -0.92 1.87
CA ASP A 45 -20.42 -0.71 0.57
C ASP A 45 -20.88 -2.02 -0.04
N GLN A 46 -20.05 -3.05 0.00
CA GLN A 46 -20.37 -4.38 -0.50
C GLN A 46 -21.57 -5.00 0.23
N TRP A 47 -21.71 -4.71 1.52
CA TRP A 47 -22.89 -5.12 2.29
C TRP A 47 -24.16 -4.44 1.76
N TRP A 48 -24.12 -3.15 1.52
CA TRP A 48 -25.26 -2.40 0.98
C TRP A 48 -25.64 -2.84 -0.44
N GLU A 49 -24.66 -3.24 -1.24
CA GLU A 49 -24.86 -3.75 -2.60
C GLU A 49 -25.29 -5.23 -2.65
N GLY A 50 -25.43 -5.90 -1.52
CA GLY A 50 -25.78 -7.33 -1.45
C GLY A 50 -24.63 -8.28 -1.78
N GLU A 51 -23.41 -7.78 -1.92
CA GLU A 51 -22.20 -8.56 -2.16
C GLU A 51 -21.64 -9.16 -0.86
N TYR A 52 -22.46 -9.91 -0.12
CA TYR A 52 -22.17 -10.38 1.25
C TYR A 52 -20.88 -11.19 1.38
N ARG A 53 -20.48 -11.94 0.34
CA ARG A 53 -19.23 -12.70 0.36
C ARG A 53 -18.00 -11.78 0.33
N ALA A 54 -18.03 -10.73 -0.48
CA ALA A 54 -16.96 -9.73 -0.54
C ALA A 54 -16.93 -8.92 0.76
N ALA A 55 -18.10 -8.50 1.25
CA ALA A 55 -18.24 -7.80 2.53
C ALA A 55 -17.61 -8.60 3.67
N ALA A 56 -17.99 -9.89 3.82
CA ALA A 56 -17.45 -10.78 4.85
C ALA A 56 -15.94 -10.99 4.71
N ALA A 57 -15.42 -11.09 3.48
CA ALA A 57 -13.99 -11.25 3.25
C ALA A 57 -13.21 -10.01 3.72
N TYR A 58 -13.61 -8.80 3.30
CA TYR A 58 -12.94 -7.56 3.70
C TYR A 58 -13.03 -7.33 5.22
N THR A 59 -14.23 -7.47 5.79
CA THR A 59 -14.41 -7.31 7.24
C THR A 59 -13.61 -8.36 8.03
N GLY A 60 -13.59 -9.61 7.56
CA GLY A 60 -12.83 -10.69 8.21
C GLY A 60 -11.32 -10.45 8.19
N ILE A 61 -10.76 -10.02 7.06
CA ILE A 61 -9.34 -9.66 6.95
C ILE A 61 -9.02 -8.46 7.85
N TRP A 62 -9.89 -7.45 7.88
CA TRP A 62 -9.72 -6.27 8.74
C TRP A 62 -9.73 -6.62 10.22
N VAL A 63 -10.71 -7.41 10.68
CA VAL A 63 -10.82 -7.85 12.07
C VAL A 63 -9.62 -8.74 12.44
N GLY A 64 -9.27 -9.71 11.58
CA GLY A 64 -8.14 -10.59 11.80
C GLY A 64 -6.81 -9.85 11.88
N GLY A 65 -6.57 -8.94 10.93
CA GLY A 65 -5.37 -8.10 10.90
C GLY A 65 -5.28 -7.17 12.13
N SER A 66 -6.38 -6.48 12.44
CA SER A 66 -6.46 -5.59 13.62
C SER A 66 -6.23 -6.37 14.93
N SER A 67 -6.81 -7.56 15.07
CA SER A 67 -6.61 -8.40 16.24
C SER A 67 -5.17 -8.90 16.37
N LEU A 68 -4.56 -9.31 15.24
CA LEU A 68 -3.16 -9.70 15.20
C LEU A 68 -2.23 -8.55 15.62
N ALA A 69 -2.47 -7.35 15.09
CA ALA A 69 -1.70 -6.16 15.46
C ALA A 69 -1.90 -5.80 16.96
N ALA A 70 -3.14 -5.77 17.42
CA ALA A 70 -3.46 -5.40 18.81
C ALA A 70 -2.84 -6.35 19.82
N THR A 71 -2.95 -7.67 19.60
CA THR A 71 -2.36 -8.68 20.48
C THR A 71 -0.84 -8.63 20.52
N ALA A 72 -0.20 -8.37 19.38
CA ALA A 72 1.24 -8.23 19.30
C ALA A 72 1.73 -6.94 19.99
N ILE A 73 1.05 -5.82 19.82
CA ILE A 73 1.34 -4.56 20.51
C ILE A 73 1.18 -4.71 22.04
N ASP A 74 0.13 -5.41 22.47
CA ASP A 74 -0.09 -5.68 23.90
C ASP A 74 1.03 -6.58 24.49
N SER A 75 1.49 -7.59 23.75
CA SER A 75 2.66 -8.39 24.12
C SER A 75 3.93 -7.55 24.24
N LEU A 76 4.18 -6.63 23.28
CA LEU A 76 5.33 -5.72 23.34
C LEU A 76 5.29 -4.83 24.60
N LYS A 77 4.13 -4.24 24.89
CA LYS A 77 3.96 -3.38 26.09
C LYS A 77 4.17 -4.15 27.40
N ARG A 78 3.63 -5.37 27.51
CA ARG A 78 3.85 -6.20 28.71
C ARG A 78 5.31 -6.51 28.93
N ARG A 79 6.03 -6.92 27.88
CA ARG A 79 7.47 -7.19 27.96
C ARG A 79 8.28 -5.96 28.38
N GLU A 80 7.92 -4.78 27.88
CA GLU A 80 8.58 -3.53 28.24
C GLU A 80 8.42 -3.21 29.75
N VAL A 81 7.28 -3.55 30.33
CA VAL A 81 7.01 -3.37 31.77
C VAL A 81 7.72 -4.43 32.62
N GLU A 82 7.71 -5.70 32.18
CA GLU A 82 8.28 -6.84 32.92
C GLU A 82 9.81 -6.88 32.85
N SER A 83 10.42 -6.31 31.82
CA SER A 83 11.82 -6.50 31.46
C SER A 83 12.76 -5.42 32.00
N GLY A 84 12.53 -4.91 33.18
CA GLY A 84 13.58 -4.08 33.85
C GLY A 84 14.99 -4.71 33.90
N SER A 85 15.16 -6.01 33.55
CA SER A 85 16.43 -6.73 33.53
C SER A 85 16.67 -7.74 32.38
N GLU A 86 15.68 -8.13 31.59
CA GLU A 86 15.81 -9.25 30.63
C GLU A 86 15.88 -8.87 29.13
N ILE A 87 15.78 -7.60 28.77
CA ILE A 87 15.79 -7.15 27.36
C ILE A 87 17.11 -7.51 26.64
N GLY A 88 18.18 -7.83 27.37
CA GLY A 88 19.51 -8.11 26.81
C GLY A 88 19.77 -9.56 26.43
N THR A 89 18.81 -10.49 26.61
CA THR A 89 19.01 -11.89 26.22
C THR A 89 18.61 -12.13 24.77
N ASP A 90 19.32 -13.04 24.07
CA ASP A 90 19.03 -13.40 22.67
C ASP A 90 17.58 -13.91 22.50
N GLU A 91 17.01 -14.62 23.50
CA GLU A 91 15.63 -15.09 23.49
C GLU A 91 14.63 -13.93 23.62
N GLY A 92 14.90 -12.95 24.48
CA GLY A 92 14.08 -11.74 24.63
C GLY A 92 14.04 -10.92 23.35
N LEU A 93 15.19 -10.75 22.69
CA LEU A 93 15.31 -10.04 21.41
C LEU A 93 14.57 -10.77 20.27
N ALA A 94 14.70 -12.10 20.16
CA ALA A 94 14.02 -12.89 19.13
C ALA A 94 12.50 -12.87 19.29
N SER A 95 12.01 -12.91 20.52
CA SER A 95 10.59 -12.84 20.83
C SER A 95 10.01 -11.46 20.52
N ARG A 96 10.74 -10.39 20.83
CA ARG A 96 10.36 -9.02 20.48
C ARG A 96 10.26 -8.83 18.97
N ASP A 97 11.20 -9.36 18.18
CA ASP A 97 11.16 -9.32 16.72
C ASP A 97 9.88 -9.99 16.17
N GLY A 98 9.51 -11.14 16.71
CA GLY A 98 8.28 -11.84 16.33
C GLY A 98 7.02 -11.03 16.60
N ASP A 99 6.95 -10.32 17.74
CA ASP A 99 5.82 -9.46 18.06
C ASP A 99 5.75 -8.23 17.15
N VAL A 100 6.89 -7.60 16.86
CA VAL A 100 6.94 -6.46 15.93
C VAL A 100 6.49 -6.88 14.54
N ARG A 101 6.97 -8.02 14.01
CA ARG A 101 6.55 -8.53 12.69
C ARG A 101 5.05 -8.81 12.65
N ARG A 102 4.48 -9.41 13.70
CA ARG A 102 3.04 -9.64 13.80
C ARG A 102 2.25 -8.34 13.83
N ALA A 103 2.71 -7.34 14.58
CA ALA A 103 2.08 -6.03 14.63
C ALA A 103 2.08 -5.34 13.26
N MET A 104 3.22 -5.37 12.57
CA MET A 104 3.36 -4.80 11.21
C MET A 104 2.47 -5.53 10.20
N LEU A 105 2.53 -6.86 10.17
CA LEU A 105 1.74 -7.64 9.22
C LEU A 105 0.24 -7.49 9.47
N GLY A 106 -0.18 -7.52 10.75
CA GLY A 106 -1.57 -7.29 11.12
C GLY A 106 -2.07 -5.90 10.71
N GLY A 107 -1.24 -4.87 10.91
CA GLY A 107 -1.54 -3.52 10.44
C GLY A 107 -1.69 -3.42 8.93
N GLN A 108 -0.78 -4.04 8.16
CA GLN A 108 -0.87 -4.11 6.70
C GLN A 108 -2.11 -4.87 6.22
N MET A 109 -2.45 -5.99 6.85
CA MET A 109 -3.66 -6.74 6.52
C MET A 109 -4.93 -5.90 6.74
N ALA A 110 -5.01 -5.20 7.86
CA ALA A 110 -6.16 -4.34 8.17
C ALA A 110 -6.29 -3.19 7.16
N PHE A 111 -5.17 -2.55 6.81
CA PHE A 111 -5.18 -1.46 5.84
C PHE A 111 -5.43 -1.95 4.41
N ALA A 112 -4.91 -3.12 4.04
CA ALA A 112 -5.18 -3.77 2.76
C ALA A 112 -6.67 -4.05 2.58
N ALA A 113 -7.35 -4.56 3.60
CA ALA A 113 -8.79 -4.80 3.55
C ALA A 113 -9.58 -3.51 3.25
N GLY A 114 -9.22 -2.39 3.89
CA GLY A 114 -9.80 -1.09 3.61
C GLY A 114 -9.54 -0.63 2.18
N SER A 115 -8.30 -0.70 1.73
CA SER A 115 -7.89 -0.25 0.39
C SER A 115 -8.58 -1.06 -0.72
N TYR A 116 -8.68 -2.39 -0.56
CA TYR A 116 -9.37 -3.24 -1.54
C TYR A 116 -10.88 -3.02 -1.53
N SER A 117 -11.49 -2.84 -0.35
CA SER A 117 -12.92 -2.50 -0.24
C SER A 117 -13.20 -1.14 -0.89
N THR A 118 -12.29 -0.16 -0.73
CA THR A 118 -12.34 1.15 -1.39
C THR A 118 -12.25 1.04 -2.90
N LEU A 119 -11.27 0.29 -3.43
CA LEU A 119 -11.13 0.05 -4.86
C LEU A 119 -12.40 -0.59 -5.44
N HIS A 120 -12.92 -1.62 -4.76
CA HIS A 120 -14.13 -2.31 -5.17
C HIS A 120 -15.33 -1.36 -5.27
N ALA A 121 -15.60 -0.60 -4.20
CA ALA A 121 -16.69 0.38 -4.15
C ALA A 121 -16.52 1.47 -5.23
N PHE A 122 -15.29 1.97 -5.42
CA PHE A 122 -15.00 2.98 -6.44
C PHE A 122 -15.26 2.47 -7.86
N GLN A 123 -14.77 1.28 -8.19
CA GLN A 123 -14.95 0.73 -9.54
C GLN A 123 -16.43 0.53 -9.87
N ASN A 124 -17.22 0.01 -8.91
CA ASN A 124 -18.67 -0.11 -9.10
C ASN A 124 -19.34 1.26 -9.27
N ALA A 125 -18.93 2.27 -8.52
CA ALA A 125 -19.45 3.62 -8.64
C ALA A 125 -19.03 4.29 -9.97
N ALA A 126 -17.77 4.15 -10.36
CA ALA A 126 -17.26 4.69 -11.63
C ALA A 126 -17.95 4.06 -12.83
N ASP A 127 -18.18 2.74 -12.81
CA ASP A 127 -18.91 2.04 -13.87
C ASP A 127 -20.35 2.56 -14.02
N SER A 128 -21.06 2.74 -12.91
CA SER A 128 -22.42 3.29 -12.93
C SER A 128 -22.51 4.73 -13.48
N ARG A 129 -21.39 5.46 -13.52
CA ARG A 129 -21.32 6.85 -14.01
C ARG A 129 -20.84 7.01 -15.44
N ARG A 130 -20.38 5.93 -16.07
CA ARG A 130 -19.88 5.95 -17.46
C ARG A 130 -20.91 6.41 -18.47
N GLU A 131 -22.15 5.98 -18.33
CA GLU A 131 -23.24 6.39 -19.22
C GLU A 131 -23.46 7.93 -19.21
N SER A 132 -23.08 8.59 -18.11
CA SER A 132 -23.09 10.06 -18.02
C SER A 132 -21.83 10.72 -18.56
N GLY A 133 -20.87 9.95 -19.10
CA GLY A 133 -19.60 10.43 -19.65
C GLY A 133 -18.48 10.59 -18.62
N GLN A 134 -18.75 10.37 -17.32
CA GLN A 134 -17.71 10.41 -16.28
C GLN A 134 -16.82 9.17 -16.39
N TYR A 135 -15.54 9.30 -16.00
CA TYR A 135 -14.54 8.21 -16.07
C TYR A 135 -14.33 7.57 -17.44
N SER A 136 -14.73 8.27 -18.52
CA SER A 136 -14.59 7.79 -19.90
C SER A 136 -13.13 7.56 -20.34
N PHE A 137 -12.16 8.14 -19.61
CA PHE A 137 -10.74 7.95 -19.83
C PHE A 137 -10.22 6.59 -19.32
N MET A 138 -10.92 5.96 -18.40
CA MET A 138 -10.59 4.61 -17.94
C MET A 138 -11.00 3.61 -19.01
N GLY A 139 -10.12 2.70 -19.40
CA GLY A 139 -10.38 1.66 -20.40
C GLY A 139 -11.60 0.79 -20.08
N GLU A 140 -11.81 -0.28 -20.83
CA GLU A 140 -12.91 -1.21 -20.57
C GLU A 140 -12.82 -1.73 -19.13
N GLN A 141 -13.88 -1.49 -18.35
CA GLN A 141 -13.81 -1.74 -16.92
C GLN A 141 -14.23 -3.15 -16.56
N VAL A 142 -13.46 -3.74 -15.70
CA VAL A 142 -13.85 -4.92 -14.94
C VAL A 142 -14.63 -4.48 -13.69
N THR A 143 -15.55 -5.33 -13.24
CA THR A 143 -16.29 -5.08 -11.98
C THR A 143 -15.34 -4.82 -10.83
N GLY A 144 -15.78 -4.11 -9.78
CA GLY A 144 -14.94 -3.79 -8.62
C GLY A 144 -14.27 -5.02 -8.02
N LYS A 145 -14.99 -6.14 -7.91
CA LYS A 145 -14.43 -7.42 -7.49
C LYS A 145 -13.32 -7.91 -8.41
N ALA A 146 -13.52 -7.85 -9.71
CA ALA A 146 -12.51 -8.30 -10.67
C ALA A 146 -11.27 -7.41 -10.66
N ALA A 147 -11.43 -6.09 -10.48
CA ALA A 147 -10.31 -5.16 -10.33
C ALA A 147 -9.43 -5.49 -9.11
N VAL A 148 -10.05 -5.82 -7.97
CA VAL A 148 -9.32 -6.27 -6.79
C VAL A 148 -8.59 -7.58 -7.05
N LEU A 149 -9.27 -8.59 -7.60
CA LEU A 149 -8.65 -9.88 -7.91
C LEU A 149 -7.50 -9.75 -8.90
N ASP A 150 -7.65 -8.87 -9.91
CA ASP A 150 -6.57 -8.57 -10.86
C ASP A 150 -5.35 -7.95 -10.17
N THR A 151 -5.57 -7.00 -9.27
CA THR A 151 -4.52 -6.32 -8.51
C THR A 151 -3.78 -7.28 -7.59
N VAL A 152 -4.47 -8.11 -6.82
CA VAL A 152 -3.83 -9.07 -5.90
C VAL A 152 -3.13 -10.22 -6.63
N ALA A 153 -3.58 -10.60 -7.81
CA ALA A 153 -2.93 -11.62 -8.64
C ALA A 153 -1.74 -11.08 -9.44
N ALA A 154 -1.65 -9.77 -9.62
CA ALA A 154 -0.66 -9.14 -10.49
C ALA A 154 0.80 -9.47 -10.15
N PRO A 155 1.25 -9.50 -8.87
CA PRO A 155 2.65 -9.81 -8.53
C PRO A 155 3.14 -11.19 -9.01
N PHE A 156 2.23 -12.08 -9.35
CA PHE A 156 2.55 -13.43 -9.84
C PHE A 156 2.56 -13.53 -11.38
N ARG A 157 2.26 -12.44 -12.10
CA ARG A 157 2.21 -12.40 -13.57
C ARG A 157 3.56 -12.05 -14.15
N VAL A 158 4.45 -13.03 -14.25
CA VAL A 158 5.81 -12.87 -14.77
C VAL A 158 5.89 -12.27 -16.18
N SER A 159 4.81 -12.29 -16.95
CA SER A 159 4.73 -11.66 -18.27
C SER A 159 5.02 -10.15 -18.26
N TYR A 160 4.83 -9.48 -17.12
CA TYR A 160 5.20 -8.07 -16.98
C TYR A 160 6.71 -7.84 -17.09
N LEU A 161 7.55 -8.82 -16.76
CA LEU A 161 9.01 -8.71 -16.91
C LEU A 161 9.48 -8.53 -18.36
N SER A 162 8.65 -8.81 -19.36
CA SER A 162 8.98 -8.53 -20.77
C SER A 162 8.87 -7.03 -21.13
N ARG A 163 8.32 -6.19 -20.25
CA ARG A 163 8.09 -4.78 -20.50
C ARG A 163 9.22 -3.93 -19.96
N SER A 164 9.72 -2.97 -20.78
CA SER A 164 10.79 -2.05 -20.35
C SER A 164 10.38 -1.20 -19.16
N SER A 165 9.10 -0.80 -19.09
CA SER A 165 8.52 -0.10 -17.94
C SER A 165 8.58 -0.89 -16.64
N THR A 166 8.75 -2.20 -16.70
CA THR A 166 8.86 -3.10 -15.54
C THR A 166 10.32 -3.46 -15.24
N TYR A 167 11.06 -4.02 -16.23
CA TYR A 167 12.40 -4.54 -15.93
C TYR A 167 13.44 -3.44 -15.69
N ILE A 168 13.26 -2.24 -16.26
CA ILE A 168 14.22 -1.14 -16.01
C ILE A 168 14.19 -0.69 -14.54
N PRO A 169 13.04 -0.27 -13.96
CA PRO A 169 13.02 0.12 -12.55
C PRO A 169 13.41 -1.02 -11.60
N LEU A 170 13.00 -2.26 -11.89
CA LEU A 170 13.42 -3.41 -11.09
C LEU A 170 14.93 -3.69 -11.20
N GLY A 171 15.53 -3.48 -12.37
CA GLY A 171 16.98 -3.54 -12.55
C GLY A 171 17.72 -2.45 -11.76
N VAL A 172 17.18 -1.23 -11.74
CA VAL A 172 17.74 -0.11 -10.97
C VAL A 172 17.71 -0.42 -9.48
N ILE A 173 16.57 -0.82 -8.92
CA ILE A 173 16.51 -1.15 -7.48
C ILE A 173 17.38 -2.37 -7.15
N GLY A 174 17.45 -3.37 -8.04
CA GLY A 174 18.32 -4.52 -7.87
C GLY A 174 19.80 -4.13 -7.82
N ALA A 175 20.25 -3.21 -8.68
CA ALA A 175 21.60 -2.69 -8.67
C ALA A 175 21.90 -1.87 -7.40
N LEU A 176 20.98 -1.01 -6.97
CA LEU A 176 21.09 -0.25 -5.73
C LEU A 176 21.14 -1.15 -4.50
N ALA A 177 20.31 -2.18 -4.46
CA ALA A 177 20.29 -3.19 -3.40
C ALA A 177 21.63 -3.95 -3.33
N ALA A 178 22.13 -4.42 -4.47
CA ALA A 178 23.42 -5.11 -4.55
C ALA A 178 24.59 -4.20 -4.13
N TYR A 179 24.57 -2.94 -4.54
CA TYR A 179 25.55 -1.95 -4.08
C TYR A 179 25.45 -1.72 -2.57
N SER A 180 24.23 -1.53 -2.05
CA SER A 180 23.99 -1.34 -0.63
C SER A 180 24.53 -2.51 0.19
N VAL A 181 24.24 -3.75 -0.18
CA VAL A 181 24.71 -4.95 0.53
C VAL A 181 26.23 -5.06 0.52
N LYS A 182 26.88 -4.71 -0.61
CA LYS A 182 28.36 -4.78 -0.73
C LYS A 182 29.09 -3.61 -0.05
N SER A 183 28.45 -2.45 0.08
CA SER A 183 29.08 -1.28 0.66
C SER A 183 29.30 -1.46 2.16
N LYS A 184 30.48 -1.05 2.67
CA LYS A 184 30.76 -0.99 4.10
C LYS A 184 30.10 0.27 4.68
N THR A 185 29.16 0.07 5.59
CA THR A 185 28.53 1.17 6.33
C THR A 185 29.02 1.09 7.78
N PRO A 186 29.69 2.12 8.33
CA PRO A 186 30.13 2.11 9.72
C PRO A 186 28.95 1.80 10.66
N GLY A 187 29.17 0.92 11.63
CA GLY A 187 28.14 0.50 12.58
C GLY A 187 27.17 -0.58 12.09
N TYR A 188 27.28 -1.03 10.83
CA TYR A 188 26.43 -2.09 10.28
C TYR A 188 27.23 -3.32 9.90
N VAL A 189 26.64 -4.49 10.11
CA VAL A 189 27.16 -5.79 9.68
C VAL A 189 26.19 -6.45 8.71
N ASN A 190 26.73 -7.20 7.76
CA ASN A 190 25.92 -8.03 6.88
C ASN A 190 25.57 -9.33 7.60
N VAL A 191 24.30 -9.72 7.56
CA VAL A 191 23.79 -10.95 8.15
C VAL A 191 23.11 -11.82 7.09
N ALA A 192 23.22 -13.14 7.25
CA ALA A 192 22.46 -14.08 6.44
C ALA A 192 20.98 -13.98 6.81
N LEU A 193 20.12 -13.89 5.78
CA LEU A 193 18.68 -13.89 5.98
C LEU A 193 18.21 -15.31 6.32
N ARG A 194 17.26 -15.42 7.23
CA ARG A 194 16.57 -16.65 7.61
C ARG A 194 15.30 -16.82 6.77
N ASP A 195 14.76 -18.03 6.69
CA ASP A 195 13.49 -18.31 5.99
C ASP A 195 12.35 -17.42 6.49
N THR A 196 12.32 -17.14 7.80
CA THR A 196 11.34 -16.22 8.40
C THR A 196 11.50 -14.77 7.94
N ASP A 197 12.71 -14.33 7.61
CA ASP A 197 12.99 -13.00 7.07
C ASP A 197 12.46 -12.88 5.64
N TYR A 198 12.68 -13.92 4.83
CA TYR A 198 12.13 -14.00 3.47
C TYR A 198 10.60 -14.06 3.47
N ALA A 199 10.00 -14.91 4.28
CA ALA A 199 8.55 -15.05 4.37
C ALA A 199 7.87 -13.73 4.82
N PHE A 200 8.42 -13.10 5.86
CA PHE A 200 7.91 -11.83 6.35
C PHE A 200 8.08 -10.71 5.31
N GLY A 201 9.28 -10.54 4.76
CA GLY A 201 9.55 -9.49 3.79
C GLY A 201 8.72 -9.64 2.52
N ALA A 202 8.59 -10.86 1.98
CA ALA A 202 7.75 -11.10 0.82
C ALA A 202 6.26 -10.84 1.11
N GLY A 203 5.74 -11.31 2.24
CA GLY A 203 4.33 -11.11 2.62
C GLY A 203 4.01 -9.65 2.89
N TYR A 204 4.89 -8.93 3.59
CA TYR A 204 4.75 -7.51 3.88
C TYR A 204 4.77 -6.68 2.60
N SER A 205 5.76 -6.88 1.73
CA SER A 205 5.92 -6.19 0.46
C SER A 205 4.77 -6.50 -0.52
N TYR A 206 4.28 -7.74 -0.52
CA TYR A 206 3.11 -8.14 -1.32
C TYR A 206 1.87 -7.35 -0.90
N LEU A 207 1.60 -7.29 0.39
CA LEU A 207 0.45 -6.51 0.88
C LEU A 207 0.64 -5.02 0.55
N ALA A 208 1.79 -4.42 0.87
CA ALA A 208 2.08 -3.02 0.60
C ALA A 208 1.91 -2.69 -0.89
N GLY A 209 2.62 -3.39 -1.77
CA GLY A 209 2.61 -3.14 -3.20
C GLY A 209 1.25 -3.32 -3.89
N THR A 210 0.35 -4.13 -3.33
CA THR A 210 -0.98 -4.34 -3.92
C THR A 210 -2.04 -3.40 -3.36
N HIS A 211 -2.11 -3.21 -2.03
CA HIS A 211 -3.14 -2.36 -1.45
C HIS A 211 -2.87 -0.87 -1.67
N GLU A 212 -1.62 -0.45 -1.72
CA GLU A 212 -1.27 0.94 -2.00
C GLU A 212 -1.60 1.30 -3.45
N GLU A 213 -1.38 0.39 -4.41
CA GLU A 213 -1.84 0.61 -5.78
C GLU A 213 -3.37 0.70 -5.85
N ALA A 214 -4.09 -0.15 -5.12
CA ALA A 214 -5.54 -0.07 -5.03
C ALA A 214 -6.01 1.30 -4.53
N LEU A 215 -5.37 1.85 -3.51
CA LEU A 215 -5.73 3.13 -2.89
C LEU A 215 -5.30 4.32 -3.75
N PHE A 216 -4.02 4.39 -4.13
CA PHE A 216 -3.46 5.59 -4.76
C PHE A 216 -3.76 5.65 -6.26
N ARG A 217 -3.59 4.55 -7.01
CA ARG A 217 -3.78 4.51 -8.45
C ARG A 217 -5.15 4.03 -8.85
N GLY A 218 -5.77 3.17 -8.02
CA GLY A 218 -7.09 2.61 -8.26
C GLY A 218 -8.24 3.53 -7.89
N TRP A 219 -8.08 4.38 -6.90
CA TRP A 219 -9.12 5.29 -6.43
C TRP A 219 -8.72 6.76 -6.47
N MET A 220 -7.64 7.15 -5.79
CA MET A 220 -7.29 8.57 -5.60
C MET A 220 -6.93 9.25 -6.93
N MET A 221 -6.07 8.63 -7.74
CA MET A 221 -5.62 9.22 -9.01
C MET A 221 -6.76 9.40 -10.03
N PRO A 222 -7.68 8.44 -10.25
CA PRO A 222 -8.84 8.65 -11.10
C PRO A 222 -9.78 9.75 -10.59
N LEU A 223 -9.98 9.87 -9.27
CA LEU A 223 -10.76 10.98 -8.70
C LEU A 223 -10.13 12.33 -9.01
N ILE A 224 -8.83 12.48 -8.79
CA ILE A 224 -8.12 13.72 -9.10
C ILE A 224 -8.25 14.02 -10.60
N ARG A 225 -8.12 13.01 -11.46
CA ARG A 225 -8.27 13.17 -12.90
C ARG A 225 -9.67 13.65 -13.30
N GLU A 226 -10.71 13.08 -12.72
CA GLU A 226 -12.10 13.41 -13.04
C GLU A 226 -12.49 14.80 -12.57
N TYR A 227 -12.06 15.21 -11.35
CA TYR A 227 -12.59 16.40 -10.69
C TYR A 227 -11.65 17.58 -10.59
N VAL A 228 -10.34 17.37 -10.75
CA VAL A 228 -9.36 18.43 -10.45
C VAL A 228 -8.51 18.77 -11.66
N ALA A 229 -7.95 17.78 -12.39
CA ALA A 229 -6.92 18.04 -13.37
C ALA A 229 -6.79 16.91 -14.42
N GLY A 230 -6.06 17.18 -15.51
CA GLY A 230 -5.75 16.19 -16.55
C GLY A 230 -4.78 15.09 -16.10
N ASP A 231 -4.50 14.15 -16.99
CA ASP A 231 -3.73 12.92 -16.72
C ASP A 231 -2.39 13.17 -16.03
N THR A 232 -1.55 14.05 -16.59
CA THR A 232 -0.23 14.34 -16.03
C THR A 232 -0.32 14.96 -14.64
N THR A 233 -1.21 15.93 -14.47
CA THR A 233 -1.36 16.62 -13.18
C THR A 233 -1.94 15.71 -12.11
N SER A 234 -2.91 14.84 -12.45
CA SER A 234 -3.44 13.86 -11.52
C SER A 234 -2.36 12.87 -11.05
N ASN A 235 -1.47 12.44 -11.96
CA ASN A 235 -0.34 11.60 -11.62
C ASN A 235 0.65 12.32 -10.69
N ILE A 236 1.02 13.58 -10.99
CA ILE A 236 1.90 14.36 -10.12
C ILE A 236 1.30 14.53 -8.73
N LEU A 237 0.02 14.93 -8.63
CA LEU A 237 -0.63 15.19 -7.35
C LEU A 237 -0.73 13.92 -6.49
N GLN A 238 -1.17 12.78 -7.10
CA GLN A 238 -1.23 11.52 -6.33
C GLN A 238 0.18 11.06 -5.91
N SER A 239 1.23 11.28 -6.74
CA SER A 239 2.60 10.92 -6.40
C SER A 239 3.16 11.75 -5.25
N LEU A 240 2.80 13.04 -5.19
CA LEU A 240 3.12 13.90 -4.05
C LEU A 240 2.43 13.42 -2.77
N ILE A 241 1.14 13.06 -2.85
CA ILE A 241 0.40 12.53 -1.71
C ILE A 241 1.00 11.19 -1.27
N PHE A 242 1.34 10.32 -2.21
CA PHE A 242 2.03 9.06 -1.94
C PHE A 242 3.36 9.27 -1.22
N ALA A 243 4.20 10.16 -1.71
CA ALA A 243 5.48 10.50 -1.08
C ALA A 243 5.29 11.10 0.33
N LEU A 244 4.32 12.04 0.49
CA LEU A 244 4.02 12.65 1.78
C LEU A 244 3.47 11.64 2.80
N ALA A 245 2.75 10.60 2.35
CA ALA A 245 2.29 9.51 3.22
C ALA A 245 3.47 8.73 3.83
N HIS A 246 4.62 8.71 3.15
CA HIS A 246 5.86 8.08 3.62
C HIS A 246 6.77 9.02 4.45
N ARG A 247 6.41 10.31 4.59
CA ARG A 247 7.16 11.25 5.42
C ARG A 247 7.10 10.83 6.89
N GLY A 248 8.25 10.85 7.55
CA GLY A 248 8.41 10.35 8.93
C GLY A 248 9.04 8.95 8.97
N SER A 249 9.04 8.28 7.82
CA SER A 249 9.85 7.10 7.56
C SER A 249 11.17 7.48 6.86
N VAL A 250 11.18 8.58 6.09
CA VAL A 250 12.38 9.18 5.46
C VAL A 250 12.33 10.70 5.58
N ASP A 251 13.48 11.35 5.64
CA ASP A 251 13.56 12.82 5.72
C ASP A 251 13.06 13.47 4.42
N LEU A 252 13.46 12.92 3.28
CA LEU A 252 13.05 13.37 1.95
C LEU A 252 12.56 12.18 1.12
N PRO A 253 11.24 12.00 0.93
CA PRO A 253 10.67 10.86 0.22
C PRO A 253 10.76 11.01 -1.31
N ILE A 254 11.93 11.38 -1.83
CA ILE A 254 12.18 11.52 -3.28
C ILE A 254 12.06 10.19 -4.02
N PRO A 255 12.63 9.06 -3.53
CA PRO A 255 12.45 7.78 -4.19
C PRO A 255 10.97 7.39 -4.31
N GLN A 256 10.17 7.65 -3.26
CA GLN A 256 8.73 7.39 -3.25
C GLN A 256 7.98 8.28 -4.24
N LEU A 257 8.39 9.56 -4.37
CA LEU A 257 7.82 10.46 -5.37
C LEU A 257 8.10 9.96 -6.80
N LEU A 258 9.33 9.58 -7.09
CA LEU A 258 9.73 9.11 -8.42
C LEU A 258 9.07 7.77 -8.76
N LEU A 259 9.09 6.82 -7.81
CA LEU A 259 8.38 5.56 -7.97
C LEU A 259 6.88 5.81 -8.14
N GLY A 260 6.31 6.65 -7.29
CA GLY A 260 4.90 7.04 -7.35
C GLY A 260 4.48 7.56 -8.71
N TYR A 261 5.28 8.45 -9.29
CA TYR A 261 5.05 9.01 -10.63
C TYR A 261 5.17 7.93 -11.73
N HIS A 262 6.17 7.06 -11.63
CA HIS A 262 6.36 5.98 -12.59
C HIS A 262 5.19 5.00 -12.58
N LEU A 263 4.74 4.57 -11.41
CA LEU A 263 3.61 3.66 -11.25
C LEU A 263 2.30 4.26 -11.77
N GLY A 264 2.07 5.55 -11.49
CA GLY A 264 0.93 6.27 -12.05
C GLY A 264 0.98 6.40 -13.58
N TYR A 265 2.16 6.70 -14.14
CA TYR A 265 2.36 6.69 -15.59
C TYR A 265 2.08 5.32 -16.23
N VAL A 266 2.58 4.26 -15.62
CA VAL A 266 2.33 2.88 -16.09
C VAL A 266 0.84 2.54 -16.03
N THR A 267 0.15 2.91 -14.96
CA THR A 267 -1.30 2.73 -14.81
C THR A 267 -2.07 3.46 -15.91
N GLN A 268 -1.79 4.73 -16.15
CA GLN A 268 -2.44 5.53 -17.21
C GLN A 268 -2.20 4.95 -18.60
N ARG A 269 -0.94 4.61 -18.90
CA ARG A 269 -0.54 4.02 -20.19
C ARG A 269 -1.25 2.69 -20.47
N ASN A 270 -1.56 1.91 -19.45
CA ASN A 270 -2.24 0.63 -19.55
C ASN A 270 -3.79 0.76 -19.43
N GLY A 271 -4.36 1.90 -19.80
CA GLY A 271 -5.81 2.11 -19.74
C GLY A 271 -6.37 2.14 -18.32
N TRP A 272 -5.59 2.65 -17.38
CA TRP A 272 -5.93 2.78 -15.95
C TRP A 272 -6.08 1.43 -15.21
N THR A 273 -5.41 0.39 -15.69
CA THR A 273 -5.31 -0.90 -15.01
C THR A 273 -4.12 -0.94 -14.05
N LEU A 274 -4.28 -1.61 -12.91
CA LEU A 274 -3.31 -1.60 -11.82
C LEU A 274 -2.25 -2.70 -11.92
N GLY A 275 -2.46 -3.72 -12.75
CA GLY A 275 -1.69 -4.95 -12.70
C GLY A 275 -0.19 -4.78 -12.85
N GLU A 276 0.29 -4.02 -13.85
CA GLU A 276 1.73 -3.78 -14.03
C GLU A 276 2.31 -2.93 -12.89
N ALA A 277 1.58 -1.92 -12.41
CA ALA A 277 2.02 -1.08 -11.29
C ALA A 277 2.14 -1.91 -10.00
N ALA A 278 1.16 -2.75 -9.68
CA ALA A 278 1.19 -3.63 -8.51
C ALA A 278 2.32 -4.67 -8.60
N PHE A 279 2.61 -5.18 -9.81
CA PHE A 279 3.78 -6.04 -10.02
C PHE A 279 5.08 -5.32 -9.70
N ILE A 280 5.30 -4.14 -10.30
CA ILE A 280 6.54 -3.36 -10.11
C ILE A 280 6.70 -3.00 -8.63
N HIS A 281 5.65 -2.46 -8.00
CA HIS A 281 5.69 -2.01 -6.61
C HIS A 281 6.02 -3.17 -5.66
N THR A 282 5.31 -4.28 -5.77
CA THR A 282 5.57 -5.46 -4.94
C THR A 282 7.01 -5.94 -5.04
N TRP A 283 7.53 -6.11 -6.26
CA TRP A 283 8.90 -6.63 -6.44
C TRP A 283 9.97 -5.59 -6.11
N TRP A 284 9.69 -4.30 -6.31
CA TRP A 284 10.54 -3.22 -5.82
C TRP A 284 10.71 -3.32 -4.31
N ASP A 285 9.61 -3.43 -3.59
CA ASP A 285 9.62 -3.52 -2.13
C ASP A 285 10.28 -4.81 -1.63
N VAL A 286 10.03 -5.96 -2.27
CA VAL A 286 10.73 -7.21 -1.93
C VAL A 286 12.24 -7.03 -2.02
N ILE A 287 12.75 -6.47 -3.12
CA ILE A 287 14.18 -6.26 -3.34
C ILE A 287 14.75 -5.29 -2.30
N ALA A 288 14.09 -4.15 -2.09
CA ALA A 288 14.53 -3.13 -1.15
C ALA A 288 14.53 -3.66 0.30
N PHE A 289 13.46 -4.35 0.68
CA PHE A 289 13.29 -4.94 2.00
C PHE A 289 14.37 -5.98 2.30
N MET A 290 14.63 -6.91 1.37
CA MET A 290 15.66 -7.94 1.56
C MET A 290 17.06 -7.32 1.70
N ALA A 291 17.36 -6.29 0.90
CA ALA A 291 18.64 -5.57 1.02
C ALA A 291 18.77 -4.86 2.39
N ALA A 292 17.71 -4.21 2.83
CA ALA A 292 17.70 -3.54 4.15
C ALA A 292 17.82 -4.55 5.30
N TYR A 293 17.12 -5.68 5.22
CA TYR A 293 17.14 -6.74 6.24
C TYR A 293 18.47 -7.46 6.33
N SER A 294 19.24 -7.51 5.25
CA SER A 294 20.59 -8.09 5.26
C SER A 294 21.63 -7.22 5.97
N LYS A 295 21.30 -5.97 6.31
CA LYS A 295 22.18 -5.05 7.03
C LYS A 295 21.61 -4.74 8.41
N ARG A 296 22.40 -4.97 9.47
CA ARG A 296 21.99 -4.75 10.85
C ARG A 296 23.08 -4.00 11.61
N GLU A 297 22.71 -3.20 12.61
CA GLU A 297 23.66 -2.53 13.50
C GLU A 297 24.42 -3.52 14.37
N SER A 298 23.83 -4.69 14.66
CA SER A 298 24.47 -5.79 15.37
C SER A 298 23.80 -7.11 14.94
N PRO A 299 24.55 -8.26 14.97
CA PRO A 299 23.96 -9.57 14.73
C PRO A 299 22.85 -9.94 15.73
N ALA A 300 22.93 -9.43 16.97
CA ALA A 300 21.99 -9.67 18.05
C ALA A 300 20.78 -8.71 18.03
N VAL A 301 20.90 -7.55 17.39
CA VAL A 301 19.81 -6.57 17.31
C VAL A 301 19.13 -6.71 15.97
N LEU A 302 17.92 -7.26 15.98
CA LEU A 302 16.96 -7.12 14.88
C LEU A 302 16.48 -5.67 14.84
N ASN A 303 17.33 -4.77 14.36
CA ASN A 303 16.85 -3.49 13.91
C ASN A 303 15.98 -3.80 12.71
N LEU A 304 14.65 -3.74 12.92
CA LEU A 304 13.78 -3.48 11.81
C LEU A 304 14.37 -2.25 11.13
N PRO A 305 14.76 -2.34 9.85
CA PRO A 305 15.11 -1.13 9.15
C PRO A 305 13.99 -0.16 9.47
N PRO A 306 14.27 1.07 9.86
CA PRO A 306 13.22 2.03 10.03
C PRO A 306 12.37 1.89 8.77
N LEU A 307 11.05 1.77 8.89
CA LEU A 307 10.11 1.67 7.75
C LEU A 307 10.46 2.65 6.63
N SER A 308 11.30 3.62 6.96
CA SER A 308 11.97 4.62 6.17
C SER A 308 12.90 4.11 5.05
N LEU A 309 13.44 2.91 5.13
CA LEU A 309 14.37 2.39 4.10
C LEU A 309 13.67 1.49 3.07
N VAL A 310 12.46 1.08 3.34
CA VAL A 310 11.69 0.15 2.48
C VAL A 310 10.67 0.90 1.60
N PHE A 311 10.34 2.15 1.97
CA PHE A 311 9.34 2.95 1.27
C PHE A 311 9.87 4.30 0.83
#